data_bcfa0bc1cab880b47b149e9de6288363
#
_entry.id   bcfa0bc1cab880b47b149e9de6288363
#
_cell.length_a   1.000
_cell.length_b   1.000
_cell.length_c   1.000
_cell.angle_alpha   90.00
_cell.angle_beta   90.00
_cell.angle_gamma   90.00
#
_symmetry.space_group_name_H-M   'P 1'
#
loop_
_entity.id
_entity.type
_entity.pdbx_description
1 polymer ?
#
loop_
_entity_poly.entity_id
_entity_poly.type
_entity_poly.pdbx_seq_one_letter_code
_entity_poly.pdbx_strand_id
1 'polypeptide(L)'
;MREINIGLLGFGTVGAGVAKLLIENKELLTTRVGAHLNLKWIADIDTETDRGIRPPDGVLTNDAHRVVCDPEIDIVIEMIGGEGIAKDLIKKAIENGKHIVTANKALLAGHGNELFETAAQKGVDLAFEASVGGCMPTIKTMRESLVANHIKAMTGIL
;
A
#
# COMPACT_ATOMS: atom_id res chain seq x y z
N MET A 1 8.70 -10.27 -19.20
CA MET A 1 8.71 -9.08 -18.31
C MET A 1 8.38 -9.59 -16.92
N ARG A 2 8.96 -9.02 -15.86
CA ARG A 2 8.66 -9.44 -14.48
C ARG A 2 7.20 -9.17 -14.15
N GLU A 3 6.55 -10.05 -13.41
CA GLU A 3 5.24 -9.84 -12.82
C GLU A 3 5.40 -9.48 -11.34
N ILE A 4 4.62 -8.51 -10.88
CA ILE A 4 4.56 -8.07 -9.49
C ILE A 4 3.11 -8.22 -9.04
N ASN A 5 2.88 -9.12 -8.10
CA ASN A 5 1.55 -9.39 -7.58
C ASN A 5 1.22 -8.44 -6.41
N ILE A 6 0.07 -7.84 -6.47
CA ILE A 6 -0.42 -6.85 -5.52
C ILE A 6 -1.64 -7.40 -4.79
N GLY A 7 -1.61 -7.28 -3.46
CA GLY A 7 -2.78 -7.47 -2.61
C GLY A 7 -3.27 -6.13 -2.06
N LEU A 8 -4.55 -5.87 -2.13
CA LEU A 8 -5.18 -4.65 -1.63
C LEU A 8 -6.02 -4.99 -0.39
N LEU A 9 -5.79 -4.29 0.69
CA LEU A 9 -6.56 -4.35 1.93
C LEU A 9 -7.40 -3.08 2.06
N GLY A 10 -8.73 -3.25 2.04
CA GLY A 10 -9.71 -2.18 2.02
C GLY A 10 -10.14 -1.80 0.59
N PHE A 11 -11.43 -1.92 0.32
CA PHE A 11 -12.05 -1.58 -0.98
C PHE A 11 -13.09 -0.46 -0.87
N GLY A 12 -12.91 0.41 0.15
CA GLY A 12 -13.69 1.65 0.28
C GLY A 12 -13.36 2.65 -0.83
N THR A 13 -13.72 3.91 -0.65
CA THR A 13 -13.51 4.96 -1.68
C THR A 13 -12.07 5.05 -2.18
N VAL A 14 -11.09 5.00 -1.27
CA VAL A 14 -9.67 5.12 -1.65
C VAL A 14 -9.17 3.84 -2.30
N GLY A 15 -9.47 2.68 -1.69
CA GLY A 15 -9.07 1.38 -2.24
C GLY A 15 -9.67 1.09 -3.62
N ALA A 16 -10.93 1.44 -3.84
CA ALA A 16 -11.57 1.35 -5.16
C ALA A 16 -10.85 2.25 -6.20
N GLY A 17 -10.43 3.45 -5.80
CA GLY A 17 -9.60 4.33 -6.64
C GLY A 17 -8.25 3.70 -7.01
N VAL A 18 -7.60 3.04 -6.06
CA VAL A 18 -6.35 2.29 -6.31
C VAL A 18 -6.58 1.13 -7.26
N ALA A 19 -7.62 0.31 -7.04
CA ALA A 19 -7.97 -0.80 -7.91
C ALA A 19 -8.27 -0.30 -9.35
N LYS A 20 -9.03 0.79 -9.47
CA LYS A 20 -9.33 1.42 -10.75
C LYS A 20 -8.05 1.83 -11.49
N LEU A 21 -7.13 2.49 -10.81
CA LEU A 21 -5.83 2.87 -11.39
C LEU A 21 -5.05 1.67 -11.92
N LEU A 22 -4.96 0.60 -11.13
CA LEU A 22 -4.21 -0.61 -11.51
C LEU A 22 -4.84 -1.34 -12.69
N ILE A 23 -6.18 -1.38 -12.76
CA ILE A 23 -6.92 -2.09 -13.79
C ILE A 23 -6.96 -1.27 -15.09
N GLU A 24 -7.39 -0.01 -15.03
CA GLU A 24 -7.62 0.81 -16.22
C GLU A 24 -6.32 1.31 -16.87
N ASN A 25 -5.26 1.54 -16.06
CA ASN A 25 -3.99 2.03 -16.58
C ASN A 25 -2.90 0.96 -16.69
N LYS A 26 -3.28 -0.32 -16.77
CA LYS A 26 -2.35 -1.46 -16.77
C LYS A 26 -1.20 -1.31 -17.77
N GLU A 27 -1.50 -0.95 -19.01
CA GLU A 27 -0.49 -0.81 -20.08
C GLU A 27 0.47 0.35 -19.81
N LEU A 28 -0.08 1.49 -19.40
CA LEU A 28 0.70 2.67 -19.04
C LEU A 28 1.65 2.38 -17.87
N LEU A 29 1.14 1.74 -16.83
CA LEU A 29 1.91 1.35 -15.66
C LEU A 29 3.00 0.35 -16.04
N THR A 30 2.66 -0.68 -16.84
CA THR A 30 3.63 -1.65 -17.34
C THR A 30 4.78 -0.98 -18.08
N THR A 31 4.48 -0.03 -18.95
CA THR A 31 5.50 0.71 -19.71
C THR A 31 6.39 1.55 -18.79
N ARG A 32 5.82 2.24 -17.81
CA ARG A 32 6.56 3.13 -16.91
C ARG A 32 7.38 2.42 -15.86
N VAL A 33 6.85 1.31 -15.33
CA VAL A 33 7.48 0.53 -14.26
C VAL A 33 8.45 -0.51 -14.83
N GLY A 34 8.26 -0.95 -16.07
CA GLY A 34 9.03 -2.04 -16.68
C GLY A 34 8.65 -3.43 -16.15
N ALA A 35 7.48 -3.56 -15.50
CA ALA A 35 6.95 -4.79 -14.97
C ALA A 35 5.41 -4.81 -15.07
N HIS A 36 4.83 -6.01 -15.15
CA HIS A 36 3.38 -6.17 -15.07
C HIS A 36 2.92 -6.08 -13.60
N LEU A 37 2.05 -5.11 -13.29
CA LEU A 37 1.39 -5.01 -11.99
C LEU A 37 0.09 -5.79 -12.03
N ASN A 38 0.02 -6.88 -11.27
CA ASN A 38 -1.13 -7.77 -11.21
C ASN A 38 -1.87 -7.61 -9.87
N LEU A 39 -3.10 -7.09 -9.89
CA LEU A 39 -3.96 -7.01 -8.71
C LEU A 39 -4.57 -8.40 -8.47
N LYS A 40 -3.90 -9.19 -7.60
CA LYS A 40 -4.22 -10.59 -7.36
C LYS A 40 -5.37 -10.77 -6.37
N TRP A 41 -5.38 -9.99 -5.29
CA TRP A 41 -6.41 -10.03 -4.27
C TRP A 41 -6.83 -8.63 -3.83
N ILE A 42 -8.12 -8.50 -3.54
CA ILE A 42 -8.71 -7.35 -2.85
C ILE A 42 -9.49 -7.92 -1.66
N ALA A 43 -9.17 -7.46 -0.46
CA ALA A 43 -9.90 -7.86 0.74
C ALA A 43 -10.68 -6.69 1.33
N ASP A 44 -11.98 -6.88 1.53
CA ASP A 44 -12.86 -5.95 2.23
C ASP A 44 -13.96 -6.73 2.95
N ILE A 45 -14.45 -6.20 4.07
CA ILE A 45 -15.59 -6.78 4.79
C ILE A 45 -16.90 -6.63 4.01
N ASP A 46 -16.99 -5.59 3.17
CA ASP A 46 -18.11 -5.30 2.30
C ASP A 46 -17.74 -5.61 0.83
N THR A 47 -18.10 -6.79 0.39
CA THR A 47 -17.87 -7.29 -0.97
C THR A 47 -19.04 -7.05 -1.92
N GLU A 48 -20.14 -6.47 -1.43
CA GLU A 48 -21.40 -6.36 -2.18
C GLU A 48 -21.64 -4.95 -2.74
N THR A 49 -21.17 -3.91 -2.04
CA THR A 49 -21.40 -2.52 -2.46
C THR A 49 -20.67 -2.22 -3.78
N ASP A 50 -21.42 -1.73 -4.76
CA ASP A 50 -20.84 -1.23 -6.01
C ASP A 50 -19.98 0.02 -5.74
N ARG A 51 -18.71 -0.05 -6.05
CA ARG A 51 -17.71 1.03 -5.87
C ARG A 51 -17.38 1.76 -7.20
N GLY A 52 -18.18 1.52 -8.24
CA GLY A 52 -17.94 2.12 -9.56
C GLY A 52 -16.76 1.52 -10.33
N ILE A 53 -16.21 0.40 -9.84
CA ILE A 53 -15.23 -0.43 -10.53
C ILE A 53 -15.53 -1.90 -10.22
N ARG A 54 -15.50 -2.73 -11.23
CA ARG A 54 -15.66 -4.18 -11.07
C ARG A 54 -14.30 -4.87 -11.21
N PRO A 55 -13.74 -5.39 -10.11
CA PRO A 55 -12.56 -6.23 -10.18
C PRO A 55 -12.82 -7.50 -11.02
N PRO A 56 -11.79 -8.13 -11.56
CA PRO A 56 -11.92 -9.44 -12.20
C PRO A 56 -12.57 -10.46 -11.26
N ASP A 57 -13.30 -11.42 -11.85
CA ASP A 57 -13.99 -12.46 -11.07
C ASP A 57 -12.99 -13.24 -10.20
N GLY A 58 -13.36 -13.46 -8.93
CA GLY A 58 -12.55 -14.21 -7.96
C GLY A 58 -11.42 -13.42 -7.29
N VAL A 59 -11.22 -12.15 -7.61
CA VAL A 59 -10.19 -11.29 -6.98
C VAL A 59 -10.66 -10.71 -5.65
N LEU A 60 -11.96 -10.45 -5.48
CA LEU A 60 -12.52 -9.87 -4.26
C LEU A 60 -12.81 -10.96 -3.21
N THR A 61 -12.41 -10.71 -1.96
CA THR A 61 -12.60 -11.62 -0.82
C THR A 61 -12.91 -10.84 0.46
N ASN A 62 -13.57 -11.50 1.41
CA ASN A 62 -13.75 -10.96 2.77
C ASN A 62 -12.67 -11.44 3.76
N ASP A 63 -11.69 -12.22 3.29
CA ASP A 63 -10.60 -12.73 4.10
C ASP A 63 -9.29 -11.97 3.85
N ALA A 64 -8.99 -11.02 4.74
CA ALA A 64 -7.75 -10.23 4.69
C ALA A 64 -6.47 -11.09 4.90
N HIS A 65 -6.59 -12.22 5.63
CA HIS A 65 -5.46 -13.14 5.81
C HIS A 65 -5.03 -13.78 4.50
N ARG A 66 -5.97 -14.01 3.59
CA ARG A 66 -5.67 -14.51 2.24
C ARG A 66 -4.70 -13.58 1.49
N VAL A 67 -4.82 -12.27 1.71
CA VAL A 67 -3.92 -11.27 1.11
C VAL A 67 -2.53 -11.33 1.75
N VAL A 68 -2.46 -11.25 3.08
CA VAL A 68 -1.17 -11.10 3.77
C VAL A 68 -0.37 -12.41 3.86
N CYS A 69 -1.02 -13.57 3.71
CA CYS A 69 -0.38 -14.87 3.79
C CYS A 69 -0.11 -15.51 2.43
N ASP A 70 -0.66 -15.01 1.32
CA ASP A 70 -0.40 -15.57 -0.01
C ASP A 70 1.08 -15.40 -0.39
N PRO A 71 1.86 -16.49 -0.59
CA PRO A 71 3.28 -16.39 -0.88
C PRO A 71 3.61 -15.74 -2.22
N GLU A 72 2.65 -15.63 -3.12
CA GLU A 72 2.85 -15.03 -4.43
C GLU A 72 2.61 -13.52 -4.45
N ILE A 73 2.13 -12.92 -3.36
CA ILE A 73 2.00 -11.46 -3.26
C ILE A 73 3.34 -10.84 -2.91
N ASP A 74 3.77 -9.87 -3.71
CA ASP A 74 4.99 -9.10 -3.50
C ASP A 74 4.72 -7.82 -2.70
N ILE A 75 3.60 -7.14 -2.98
CA ILE A 75 3.26 -5.83 -2.39
C ILE A 75 1.86 -5.88 -1.80
N VAL A 76 1.73 -5.42 -0.55
CA VAL A 76 0.43 -5.19 0.09
C VAL A 76 0.16 -3.70 0.17
N ILE A 77 -0.99 -3.27 -0.36
CA ILE A 77 -1.49 -1.90 -0.28
C ILE A 77 -2.59 -1.85 0.78
N GLU A 78 -2.39 -1.07 1.85
CA GLU A 78 -3.35 -0.95 2.95
C GLU A 78 -4.12 0.37 2.86
N MET A 79 -5.45 0.26 2.73
CA MET A 79 -6.43 1.34 2.62
C MET A 79 -7.63 1.14 3.56
N ILE A 80 -7.46 0.36 4.64
CA ILE A 80 -8.54 0.08 5.60
C ILE A 80 -8.78 1.31 6.47
N GLY A 81 -7.69 1.94 6.91
CA GLY A 81 -7.74 3.00 7.92
C GLY A 81 -7.89 2.47 9.36
N GLY A 82 -7.80 3.38 10.33
CA GLY A 82 -7.77 3.02 11.75
C GLY A 82 -6.45 2.35 12.17
N GLU A 83 -6.34 1.94 13.43
CA GLU A 83 -5.06 1.43 13.96
C GLU A 83 -5.07 -0.08 14.19
N GLY A 84 -6.16 -0.65 14.72
CA GLY A 84 -6.23 -2.01 15.22
C GLY A 84 -5.89 -3.07 14.18
N ILE A 85 -6.88 -3.50 13.41
CA ILE A 85 -6.70 -4.58 12.42
C ILE A 85 -5.67 -4.24 11.34
N ALA A 86 -5.54 -2.96 10.96
CA ALA A 86 -4.57 -2.51 9.98
C ALA A 86 -3.13 -2.77 10.43
N LYS A 87 -2.82 -2.49 11.71
CA LYS A 87 -1.50 -2.78 12.31
C LYS A 87 -1.16 -4.26 12.21
N ASP A 88 -2.07 -5.12 12.65
CA ASP A 88 -1.83 -6.57 12.70
C ASP A 88 -1.62 -7.14 11.30
N LEU A 89 -2.42 -6.71 10.33
CA LEU A 89 -2.30 -7.15 8.94
C LEU A 89 -1.00 -6.67 8.29
N ILE A 90 -0.62 -5.40 8.48
CA ILE A 90 0.65 -4.87 7.96
C ILE A 90 1.83 -5.60 8.59
N LYS A 91 1.83 -5.78 9.91
CA LYS A 91 2.89 -6.51 10.60
C LYS A 91 3.01 -7.94 10.06
N LYS A 92 1.88 -8.63 9.90
CA LYS A 92 1.85 -9.98 9.31
C LYS A 92 2.38 -10.01 7.86
N ALA A 93 2.01 -9.03 7.05
CA ALA A 93 2.53 -8.92 5.68
C ALA A 93 4.05 -8.70 5.66
N ILE A 94 4.59 -7.82 6.51
CA ILE A 94 6.03 -7.59 6.68
C ILE A 94 6.74 -8.88 7.11
N GLU A 95 6.20 -9.60 8.10
CA GLU A 95 6.74 -10.88 8.58
C GLU A 95 6.82 -11.93 7.46
N ASN A 96 5.87 -11.89 6.52
CA ASN A 96 5.82 -12.74 5.33
C ASN A 96 6.66 -12.19 4.15
N GLY A 97 7.50 -11.17 4.37
CA GLY A 97 8.44 -10.65 3.38
C GLY A 97 7.81 -9.77 2.30
N LYS A 98 6.63 -9.17 2.55
CA LYS A 98 5.94 -8.34 1.57
C LYS A 98 6.28 -6.87 1.76
N HIS A 99 6.47 -6.14 0.64
CA HIS A 99 6.56 -4.69 0.65
C HIS A 99 5.19 -4.08 0.97
N ILE A 100 5.19 -2.95 1.65
CA ILE A 100 3.96 -2.28 2.12
C ILE A 100 3.82 -0.90 1.49
N VAL A 101 2.59 -0.57 1.11
CA VAL A 101 2.16 0.80 0.77
C VAL A 101 0.97 1.13 1.65
N THR A 102 1.02 2.21 2.42
CA THR A 102 -0.11 2.63 3.28
C THR A 102 -0.41 4.11 3.15
N ALA A 103 -1.68 4.45 3.22
CA ALA A 103 -2.17 5.83 3.35
C ALA A 103 -2.65 6.15 4.79
N ASN A 104 -2.41 5.24 5.74
CA ASN A 104 -2.97 5.29 7.07
C ASN A 104 -2.15 6.20 8.01
N LYS A 105 -2.54 7.44 8.05
CA LYS A 105 -1.92 8.49 8.87
C LYS A 105 -1.92 8.16 10.37
N ALA A 106 -3.07 7.72 10.90
CA ALA A 106 -3.23 7.40 12.31
C ALA A 106 -2.34 6.24 12.75
N LEU A 107 -2.30 5.18 11.95
CA LEU A 107 -1.44 4.02 12.21
C LEU A 107 0.03 4.41 12.29
N LEU A 108 0.51 5.21 11.35
CA LEU A 108 1.92 5.63 11.36
C LEU A 108 2.25 6.60 12.50
N ALA A 109 1.31 7.46 12.90
CA ALA A 109 1.50 8.33 14.04
C ALA A 109 1.66 7.54 15.37
N GLY A 110 0.86 6.48 15.55
CA GLY A 110 0.91 5.66 16.77
C GLY A 110 1.96 4.54 16.74
N HIS A 111 2.19 3.93 15.58
CA HIS A 111 2.96 2.67 15.47
C HIS A 111 4.04 2.70 14.38
N GLY A 112 4.31 3.86 13.76
CA GLY A 112 5.22 3.95 12.64
C GLY A 112 6.63 3.41 12.97
N ASN A 113 7.21 3.79 14.11
CA ASN A 113 8.55 3.34 14.49
C ASN A 113 8.66 1.81 14.53
N GLU A 114 7.70 1.13 15.20
CA GLU A 114 7.66 -0.34 15.27
C GLU A 114 7.60 -0.97 13.87
N LEU A 115 6.74 -0.43 13.00
CA LEU A 115 6.56 -0.96 11.66
C LEU A 115 7.78 -0.73 10.77
N PHE A 116 8.43 0.44 10.86
CA PHE A 116 9.66 0.72 10.12
C PHE A 116 10.82 -0.17 10.57
N GLU A 117 10.98 -0.37 11.89
CA GLU A 117 12.00 -1.27 12.43
C GLU A 117 11.78 -2.71 11.96
N THR A 118 10.53 -3.19 12.01
CA THR A 118 10.16 -4.54 11.56
C THR A 118 10.43 -4.69 10.04
N ALA A 119 10.06 -3.71 9.24
CA ALA A 119 10.30 -3.71 7.80
C ALA A 119 11.81 -3.74 7.49
N ALA A 120 12.60 -2.93 8.17
CA ALA A 120 14.06 -2.90 8.01
C ALA A 120 14.70 -4.25 8.37
N GLN A 121 14.28 -4.89 9.48
CA GLN A 121 14.77 -6.20 9.89
C GLN A 121 14.43 -7.30 8.87
N LYS A 122 13.30 -7.19 8.18
CA LYS A 122 12.86 -8.13 7.15
C LYS A 122 13.37 -7.80 5.75
N GLY A 123 14.04 -6.66 5.58
CA GLY A 123 14.54 -6.20 4.27
C GLY A 123 13.45 -5.85 3.27
N VAL A 124 12.29 -5.39 3.75
CA VAL A 124 11.17 -4.94 2.92
C VAL A 124 10.94 -3.44 3.05
N ASP A 125 10.37 -2.83 2.02
CA ASP A 125 10.04 -1.41 2.02
C ASP A 125 8.66 -1.16 2.61
N LEU A 126 8.54 -0.04 3.35
CA LEU A 126 7.26 0.53 3.77
C LEU A 126 7.15 1.94 3.18
N ALA A 127 6.31 2.09 2.15
CA ALA A 127 6.03 3.33 1.46
C ALA A 127 4.77 3.99 2.05
N PHE A 128 4.85 5.30 2.38
CA PHE A 128 3.81 6.00 3.12
C PHE A 128 3.56 7.44 2.65
N GLU A 129 3.92 7.75 1.41
CA GLU A 129 3.75 9.09 0.83
C GLU A 129 2.33 9.63 1.02
N ALA A 130 1.32 8.79 0.73
CA ALA A 130 -0.09 9.16 0.84
C ALA A 130 -0.57 9.37 2.30
N SER A 131 0.17 8.90 3.28
CA SER A 131 -0.13 9.12 4.71
C SER A 131 0.26 10.52 5.16
N VAL A 132 1.15 11.20 4.45
CA VAL A 132 1.67 12.53 4.78
C VAL A 132 0.96 13.60 3.96
N GLY A 133 0.89 13.43 2.65
CA GLY A 133 0.22 14.38 1.78
C GLY A 133 -0.22 13.73 0.48
N GLY A 134 -1.54 13.64 0.25
CA GLY A 134 -2.07 13.12 -1.01
C GLY A 134 -1.58 13.94 -2.19
N CYS A 135 -1.01 13.28 -3.20
CA CYS A 135 -0.43 13.88 -4.42
C CYS A 135 0.75 14.85 -4.20
N MET A 136 1.28 14.96 -2.99
CA MET A 136 2.45 15.78 -2.70
C MET A 136 3.67 14.90 -2.40
N PRO A 137 4.73 14.90 -3.23
CA PRO A 137 5.89 14.02 -3.05
C PRO A 137 6.85 14.53 -1.96
N THR A 138 6.36 14.68 -0.74
CA THR A 138 7.11 15.24 0.40
C THR A 138 8.19 14.29 0.88
N ILE A 139 7.81 13.05 1.18
CA ILE A 139 8.73 12.03 1.70
C ILE A 139 9.77 11.66 0.64
N LYS A 140 9.33 11.46 -0.59
CA LYS A 140 10.22 11.16 -1.71
C LYS A 140 11.25 12.28 -1.92
N THR A 141 10.81 13.53 -1.90
CA THR A 141 11.71 14.69 -2.03
C THR A 141 12.77 14.69 -0.92
N MET A 142 12.37 14.45 0.33
CA MET A 142 13.30 14.43 1.47
C MET A 142 14.28 13.26 1.39
N ARG A 143 13.83 12.07 1.03
CA ARG A 143 14.65 10.84 1.02
C ARG A 143 15.55 10.72 -0.21
N GLU A 144 15.13 11.22 -1.35
CA GLU A 144 15.83 11.05 -2.62
C GLU A 144 16.46 12.36 -3.12
N SER A 145 15.65 13.42 -3.29
CA SER A 145 16.15 14.66 -3.88
C SER A 145 17.06 15.46 -2.94
N LEU A 146 16.79 15.41 -1.63
CA LEU A 146 17.54 16.13 -0.61
C LEU A 146 18.49 15.23 0.20
N VAL A 147 18.81 14.04 -0.27
CA VAL A 147 19.63 13.05 0.46
C VAL A 147 21.01 13.58 0.88
N ALA A 148 21.60 14.49 0.12
CA ALA A 148 22.88 15.12 0.45
C ALA A 148 22.76 16.39 1.29
N ASN A 149 21.54 16.81 1.65
CA ASN A 149 21.30 18.05 2.36
C ASN A 149 21.03 17.82 3.84
N HIS A 150 21.52 18.74 4.68
CA HIS A 150 21.21 18.75 6.12
C HIS A 150 19.96 19.60 6.36
N ILE A 151 18.81 18.95 6.55
CA ILE A 151 17.55 19.64 6.82
C ILE A 151 17.56 20.10 8.29
N LYS A 152 17.56 21.41 8.52
CA LYS A 152 17.59 22.00 9.86
C LYS A 152 16.21 22.19 10.47
N ALA A 153 15.22 22.49 9.65
CA ALA A 153 13.84 22.69 10.09
C ALA A 153 12.87 22.50 8.94
N MET A 154 11.65 22.08 9.26
CA MET A 154 10.52 22.04 8.34
C MET A 154 9.34 22.74 8.99
N THR A 155 8.63 23.56 8.21
CA THR A 155 7.40 24.22 8.61
C THR A 155 6.34 23.97 7.56
N GLY A 156 5.09 23.75 7.98
CA GLY A 156 3.98 23.50 7.06
C GLY A 156 2.64 23.71 7.76
N ILE A 157 1.61 23.88 6.95
CA ILE A 157 0.21 23.88 7.39
C ILE A 157 -0.43 22.66 6.70
N LEU A 158 -0.95 21.70 7.48
CA LEU A 158 -1.57 20.47 7.01
C LEU A 158 -3.03 20.40 7.44
#